data_50c45091a91040e67f5dcfae07b23740
#
_entry.id   50c45091a91040e67f5dcfae07b23740
#
_cell.length_a   1.000
_cell.length_b   1.000
_cell.length_c   1.000
_cell.angle_alpha   90.00
_cell.angle_beta   90.00
_cell.angle_gamma   90.00
#
_symmetry.space_group_name_H-M   'P 1'
#
loop_
_entity.id
_entity.type
_entity.pdbx_description
1 polymer ?
#
loop_
_entity_poly.entity_id
_entity_poly.type
_entity_poly.pdbx_seq_one_letter_code
_entity_poly.pdbx_strand_id
1 'polypeptide(L)'
;KPTGVYFKRSKEANKLIEEFMLLANKKVAEKIGKVKENQKAKTFVYRIHEQPNTEKLEDFSRFIAKFGYRLRTSTPRQISSSMNKLMEDVQDRPEQNMIETLAIRTMAKAVYSTVNVGHYGLAFDYYSHFTSPIRRYPDVMTHRLLQRYLDGGRSANADKYEEMCKHCSDMEQIASNAERASIKYKQVEFM
;
A
#
# COMPACT_ATOMS: atom_id res chain seq x y z
N LYS A 1 -12.50 -6.02 -30.61
CA LYS A 1 -11.17 -6.61 -30.86
C LYS A 1 -10.11 -5.55 -30.53
N PRO A 2 -9.00 -5.89 -29.84
CA PRO A 2 -7.92 -4.95 -29.59
C PRO A 2 -7.30 -4.48 -30.91
N THR A 3 -7.01 -3.17 -31.00
CA THR A 3 -6.44 -2.55 -32.20
C THR A 3 -5.00 -2.10 -32.02
N GLY A 4 -4.50 -2.10 -30.78
CA GLY A 4 -3.14 -1.70 -30.50
C GLY A 4 -2.79 -1.77 -29.00
N VAL A 5 -1.53 -1.56 -28.68
CA VAL A 5 -0.98 -1.49 -27.33
C VAL A 5 -0.22 -0.17 -27.16
N TYR A 6 -0.41 0.49 -26.04
CA TYR A 6 0.37 1.68 -25.67
C TYR A 6 0.86 1.59 -24.23
N PHE A 7 1.99 2.23 -23.98
CA PHE A 7 2.53 2.35 -22.63
C PHE A 7 2.12 3.67 -21.99
N LYS A 8 1.42 3.60 -20.87
CA LYS A 8 1.06 4.80 -20.10
C LYS A 8 2.34 5.35 -19.42
N ARG A 9 2.67 6.61 -19.74
CA ARG A 9 3.79 7.32 -19.09
C ARG A 9 3.26 8.26 -18.01
N SER A 10 3.79 8.14 -16.79
CA SER A 10 3.56 9.13 -15.73
C SER A 10 4.41 10.36 -15.99
N LYS A 11 3.79 11.54 -15.97
CA LYS A 11 4.42 12.86 -16.16
C LYS A 11 4.54 13.57 -14.81
N GLU A 12 5.31 14.66 -14.73
CA GLU A 12 5.50 15.44 -13.51
C GLU A 12 4.19 15.93 -12.90
N ALA A 13 3.23 16.38 -13.72
CA ALA A 13 1.90 16.77 -13.23
C ALA A 13 1.15 15.61 -12.55
N ASN A 14 1.32 14.38 -13.02
CA ASN A 14 0.72 13.20 -12.39
C ASN A 14 1.35 12.96 -11.02
N LYS A 15 2.70 13.08 -10.92
CA LYS A 15 3.44 12.92 -9.67
C LYS A 15 3.07 14.00 -8.66
N LEU A 16 2.93 15.26 -9.11
CA LEU A 16 2.52 16.36 -8.24
C LEU A 16 1.15 16.10 -7.59
N ILE A 17 0.17 15.69 -8.39
CA ILE A 17 -1.16 15.37 -7.87
C ILE A 17 -1.10 14.16 -6.93
N GLU A 18 -0.31 13.14 -7.24
CA GLU A 18 -0.09 11.98 -6.38
C GLU A 18 0.47 12.39 -5.02
N GLU A 19 1.48 13.27 -4.97
CA GLU A 19 2.05 13.78 -3.71
C GLU A 19 1.01 14.54 -2.87
N PHE A 20 0.17 15.39 -3.49
CA PHE A 20 -0.93 16.04 -2.77
C PHE A 20 -1.96 15.05 -2.23
N MET A 21 -2.28 13.99 -2.98
CA MET A 21 -3.17 12.93 -2.52
C MET A 21 -2.57 12.15 -1.34
N LEU A 22 -1.27 11.83 -1.39
CA LEU A 22 -0.54 11.18 -0.29
C LEU A 22 -0.53 12.07 0.94
N LEU A 23 -0.26 13.36 0.77
CA LEU A 23 -0.26 14.34 1.87
C LEU A 23 -1.64 14.43 2.53
N ALA A 24 -2.72 14.55 1.77
CA ALA A 24 -4.09 14.61 2.29
C ALA A 24 -4.44 13.33 3.06
N ASN A 25 -4.17 12.17 2.49
CA ASN A 25 -4.38 10.86 3.10
C ASN A 25 -3.65 10.73 4.45
N LYS A 26 -2.38 11.13 4.49
CA LYS A 26 -1.55 11.15 5.70
C LYS A 26 -2.11 12.10 6.74
N LYS A 27 -2.44 13.34 6.37
CA LYS A 27 -2.91 14.38 7.30
C LYS A 27 -4.25 14.03 7.94
N VAL A 28 -5.16 13.43 7.21
CA VAL A 28 -6.44 12.96 7.75
C VAL A 28 -6.23 11.82 8.74
N ALA A 29 -5.36 10.86 8.44
CA ALA A 29 -5.02 9.77 9.35
C ALA A 29 -4.33 10.28 10.63
N GLU A 30 -3.37 11.21 10.52
CA GLU A 30 -2.71 11.87 11.65
C GLU A 30 -3.71 12.63 12.52
N LYS A 31 -4.68 13.35 11.94
CA LYS A 31 -5.66 14.16 12.65
C LYS A 31 -6.48 13.36 13.67
N ILE A 32 -6.78 12.11 13.34
CA ILE A 32 -7.59 11.24 14.20
C ILE A 32 -6.72 10.29 15.03
N GLY A 33 -5.64 9.77 14.45
CA GLY A 33 -4.79 8.76 15.08
C GLY A 33 -3.76 9.32 16.05
N LYS A 34 -3.22 10.52 15.77
CA LYS A 34 -2.20 11.14 16.59
C LYS A 34 -2.83 11.92 17.75
N VAL A 35 -2.99 11.24 18.89
CA VAL A 35 -3.57 11.81 20.12
C VAL A 35 -2.48 12.09 21.16
N LYS A 36 -2.79 12.91 22.18
CA LYS A 36 -1.91 13.16 23.32
C LYS A 36 -1.75 11.89 24.18
N GLU A 37 -0.64 11.78 24.91
CA GLU A 37 -0.23 10.58 25.67
C GLU A 37 -1.33 9.96 26.56
N ASN A 38 -2.25 10.72 27.09
CA ASN A 38 -3.34 10.22 27.97
C ASN A 38 -4.70 10.11 27.27
N GLN A 39 -4.74 10.16 25.95
CA GLN A 39 -5.99 10.08 25.18
C GLN A 39 -6.00 8.83 24.30
N LYS A 40 -7.12 8.11 24.32
CA LYS A 40 -7.35 7.01 23.38
C LYS A 40 -7.80 7.56 22.03
N ALA A 41 -7.14 7.17 20.96
CA ALA A 41 -7.57 7.51 19.62
C ALA A 41 -8.98 6.97 19.34
N LYS A 42 -9.78 7.76 18.63
CA LYS A 42 -11.10 7.31 18.16
C LYS A 42 -10.92 6.27 17.05
N THR A 43 -11.88 5.35 16.92
CA THR A 43 -11.91 4.36 15.85
C THR A 43 -11.80 5.04 14.49
N PHE A 44 -10.83 4.61 13.69
CA PHE A 44 -10.64 5.13 12.35
C PHE A 44 -10.23 4.02 11.39
N VAL A 45 -10.38 4.23 10.09
CA VAL A 45 -9.97 3.26 9.06
C VAL A 45 -8.61 3.67 8.53
N TYR A 46 -7.62 2.81 8.73
CA TYR A 46 -6.26 2.99 8.24
C TYR A 46 -6.01 2.10 7.04
N ARG A 47 -5.15 2.53 6.14
CA ARG A 47 -4.50 1.66 5.16
C ARG A 47 -3.16 1.27 5.72
N ILE A 48 -3.04 0.05 6.18
CA ILE A 48 -1.84 -0.46 6.83
C ILE A 48 -1.03 -1.33 5.86
N HIS A 49 0.27 -1.31 6.03
CA HIS A 49 1.20 -2.16 5.30
C HIS A 49 2.27 -2.64 6.27
N GLU A 50 2.16 -3.90 6.65
CA GLU A 50 3.09 -4.53 7.58
C GLU A 50 4.50 -4.67 6.99
N GLN A 51 5.47 -4.94 7.84
CA GLN A 51 6.83 -5.23 7.42
C GLN A 51 6.88 -6.51 6.57
N PRO A 52 7.89 -6.65 5.71
CA PRO A 52 8.08 -7.86 4.93
C PRO A 52 8.18 -9.10 5.82
N ASN A 53 7.64 -10.22 5.34
CA ASN A 53 7.76 -11.49 6.03
C ASN A 53 9.24 -11.91 6.08
N THR A 54 9.76 -12.18 7.28
CA THR A 54 11.17 -12.47 7.52
C THR A 54 11.66 -13.68 6.73
N GLU A 55 10.89 -14.77 6.72
CA GLU A 55 11.23 -16.00 6.01
C GLU A 55 11.34 -15.77 4.50
N LYS A 56 10.35 -15.09 3.91
CA LYS A 56 10.39 -14.73 2.48
C LYS A 56 11.53 -13.79 2.14
N LEU A 57 11.89 -12.91 3.06
CA LEU A 57 12.99 -11.98 2.89
C LEU A 57 14.35 -12.71 2.90
N GLU A 58 14.50 -13.73 3.76
CA GLU A 58 15.68 -14.59 3.79
C GLU A 58 15.81 -15.42 2.51
N ASP A 59 14.72 -16.01 2.03
CA ASP A 59 14.69 -16.75 0.78
C ASP A 59 15.07 -15.86 -0.40
N PHE A 60 14.53 -14.65 -0.44
CA PHE A 60 14.88 -13.66 -1.43
C PHE A 60 16.36 -13.25 -1.35
N SER A 61 16.87 -13.03 -0.13
CA SER A 61 18.28 -12.70 0.10
C SER A 61 19.22 -13.80 -0.41
N ARG A 62 18.87 -15.06 -0.15
CA ARG A 62 19.61 -16.23 -0.69
C ARG A 62 19.56 -16.30 -2.21
N PHE A 63 18.43 -15.96 -2.80
CA PHE A 63 18.26 -15.96 -4.23
C PHE A 63 19.10 -14.89 -4.92
N ILE A 64 19.05 -13.62 -4.47
CA ILE A 64 19.80 -12.53 -5.09
C ILE A 64 21.31 -12.65 -4.88
N ALA A 65 21.75 -13.38 -3.83
CA ALA A 65 23.17 -13.68 -3.60
C ALA A 65 23.80 -14.45 -4.78
N LYS A 66 23.02 -15.24 -5.52
CA LYS A 66 23.48 -15.95 -6.73
C LYS A 66 23.85 -15.01 -7.86
N PHE A 67 23.32 -13.78 -7.86
CA PHE A 67 23.62 -12.72 -8.82
C PHE A 67 24.66 -11.72 -8.28
N GLY A 68 25.22 -11.99 -7.07
CA GLY A 68 26.23 -11.12 -6.46
C GLY A 68 25.66 -9.99 -5.59
N TYR A 69 24.35 -9.89 -5.45
CA TYR A 69 23.70 -8.85 -4.61
C TYR A 69 23.58 -9.28 -3.17
N ARG A 70 23.58 -8.32 -2.24
CA ARG A 70 23.45 -8.57 -0.80
C ARG A 70 22.35 -7.70 -0.19
N LEU A 71 21.51 -8.33 0.63
CA LEU A 71 20.47 -7.67 1.42
C LEU A 71 20.86 -7.69 2.90
N ARG A 72 20.67 -6.54 3.61
CA ARG A 72 20.83 -6.47 5.06
C ARG A 72 19.46 -6.58 5.71
N THR A 73 19.26 -7.61 6.52
CA THR A 73 17.93 -7.95 7.07
C THR A 73 17.81 -7.76 8.59
N SER A 74 18.85 -7.19 9.25
CA SER A 74 18.92 -7.11 10.71
C SER A 74 17.93 -6.11 11.33
N THR A 75 17.62 -5.00 10.66
CA THR A 75 16.67 -3.98 11.15
C THR A 75 15.77 -3.49 10.02
N PRO A 76 14.53 -3.02 10.31
CA PRO A 76 13.62 -2.49 9.29
C PRO A 76 14.24 -1.38 8.43
N ARG A 77 15.02 -0.52 9.04
CA ARG A 77 15.73 0.57 8.35
C ARG A 77 16.80 0.03 7.39
N GLN A 78 17.53 -1.00 7.82
CA GLN A 78 18.53 -1.64 6.96
C GLN A 78 17.89 -2.40 5.80
N ILE A 79 16.75 -3.06 6.05
CA ILE A 79 15.96 -3.72 5.00
C ILE A 79 15.56 -2.70 3.93
N SER A 80 14.91 -1.60 4.33
CA SER A 80 14.49 -0.55 3.39
C SER A 80 15.66 0.05 2.63
N SER A 81 16.76 0.42 3.31
CA SER A 81 17.93 1.03 2.67
C SER A 81 18.61 0.08 1.70
N SER A 82 18.77 -1.20 2.08
CA SER A 82 19.42 -2.18 1.21
C SER A 82 18.52 -2.62 0.05
N MET A 83 17.20 -2.62 0.24
CA MET A 83 16.23 -2.87 -0.84
C MET A 83 16.24 -1.74 -1.87
N ASN A 84 16.24 -0.48 -1.44
CA ASN A 84 16.33 0.65 -2.36
C ASN A 84 17.63 0.63 -3.15
N LYS A 85 18.75 0.36 -2.46
CA LYS A 85 20.04 0.21 -3.14
C LYS A 85 20.03 -0.95 -4.16
N LEU A 86 19.43 -2.09 -3.80
CA LEU A 86 19.27 -3.20 -4.74
C LEU A 86 18.49 -2.79 -5.98
N MET A 87 17.41 -2.02 -5.84
CA MET A 87 16.61 -1.52 -6.99
C MET A 87 17.45 -0.60 -7.89
N GLU A 88 18.30 0.25 -7.30
CA GLU A 88 19.26 1.07 -8.06
C GLU A 88 20.31 0.21 -8.77
N ASP A 89 20.91 -0.76 -8.07
CA ASP A 89 21.98 -1.61 -8.58
C ASP A 89 21.53 -2.54 -9.74
N VAL A 90 20.24 -2.94 -9.76
CA VAL A 90 19.68 -3.79 -10.82
C VAL A 90 19.12 -3.03 -12.01
N GLN A 91 19.05 -1.69 -11.92
CA GLN A 91 18.50 -0.86 -12.99
C GLN A 91 19.26 -1.11 -14.30
N ASP A 92 18.50 -1.28 -15.40
CA ASP A 92 19.02 -1.57 -16.74
C ASP A 92 19.82 -2.90 -16.87
N ARG A 93 19.72 -3.80 -15.86
CA ARG A 93 20.31 -5.14 -15.91
C ARG A 93 19.32 -6.17 -16.47
N PRO A 94 19.80 -7.25 -17.09
CA PRO A 94 18.92 -8.32 -17.61
C PRO A 94 18.00 -8.94 -16.55
N GLU A 95 18.49 -9.05 -15.31
CA GLU A 95 17.78 -9.62 -14.16
C GLU A 95 16.81 -8.65 -13.46
N GLN A 96 16.77 -7.37 -13.84
CA GLN A 96 15.96 -6.33 -13.18
C GLN A 96 14.53 -6.77 -12.94
N ASN A 97 13.83 -7.12 -13.99
CA ASN A 97 12.40 -7.44 -13.94
C ASN A 97 12.08 -8.63 -13.04
N MET A 98 12.97 -9.62 -13.01
CA MET A 98 12.86 -10.79 -12.16
C MET A 98 13.08 -10.44 -10.69
N ILE A 99 14.14 -9.68 -10.37
CA ILE A 99 14.48 -9.26 -9.01
C ILE A 99 13.39 -8.34 -8.45
N GLU A 100 12.92 -7.33 -9.20
CA GLU A 100 11.82 -6.46 -8.82
C GLU A 100 10.54 -7.24 -8.53
N THR A 101 10.18 -8.19 -9.39
CA THR A 101 8.98 -9.03 -9.20
C THR A 101 9.09 -9.88 -7.93
N LEU A 102 10.25 -10.46 -7.65
CA LEU A 102 10.48 -11.26 -6.46
C LEU A 102 10.52 -10.38 -5.20
N ALA A 103 11.14 -9.20 -5.25
CA ALA A 103 11.15 -8.24 -4.15
C ALA A 103 9.71 -7.85 -3.73
N ILE A 104 8.85 -7.54 -4.70
CA ILE A 104 7.43 -7.24 -4.43
C ILE A 104 6.72 -8.41 -3.74
N ARG A 105 7.05 -9.65 -4.08
CA ARG A 105 6.45 -10.85 -3.47
C ARG A 105 6.87 -11.10 -2.03
N THR A 106 7.98 -10.50 -1.56
CA THR A 106 8.38 -10.56 -0.15
C THR A 106 7.57 -9.63 0.72
N MET A 107 7.00 -8.57 0.12
CA MET A 107 6.22 -7.57 0.84
C MET A 107 4.88 -8.13 1.28
N ALA A 108 4.43 -7.74 2.46
CA ALA A 108 3.06 -7.94 2.89
C ALA A 108 2.11 -7.17 1.94
N LYS A 109 0.85 -7.59 1.87
CA LYS A 109 -0.15 -6.79 1.16
C LYS A 109 -0.66 -5.68 2.07
N ALA A 110 -0.81 -4.48 1.53
CA ALA A 110 -1.51 -3.44 2.26
C ALA A 110 -3.01 -3.81 2.38
N VAL A 111 -3.57 -3.61 3.56
CA VAL A 111 -4.98 -3.92 3.88
C VAL A 111 -5.62 -2.75 4.63
N TYR A 112 -6.93 -2.78 4.77
CA TYR A 112 -7.65 -1.85 5.65
C TYR A 112 -7.80 -2.47 7.04
N SER A 113 -7.62 -1.65 8.08
CA SER A 113 -7.83 -2.05 9.48
C SER A 113 -8.15 -0.84 10.35
N THR A 114 -8.80 -1.08 11.47
CA THR A 114 -8.97 -0.08 12.54
C THR A 114 -7.77 -0.01 13.48
N VAL A 115 -6.87 -1.01 13.40
CA VAL A 115 -5.62 -1.05 14.16
C VAL A 115 -4.50 -0.47 13.32
N ASN A 116 -3.92 0.64 13.76
CA ASN A 116 -2.83 1.28 13.05
C ASN A 116 -1.48 0.62 13.39
N VAL A 117 -0.83 0.06 12.40
CA VAL A 117 0.56 -0.46 12.46
C VAL A 117 1.50 0.30 11.53
N GLY A 118 1.01 1.40 10.95
CA GLY A 118 1.74 2.19 9.95
C GLY A 118 1.67 1.60 8.55
N HIS A 119 2.35 2.27 7.63
CA HIS A 119 2.45 1.85 6.22
C HIS A 119 3.92 1.74 5.81
N TYR A 120 4.48 0.52 5.93
CA TYR A 120 5.89 0.26 5.66
C TYR A 120 6.36 0.77 4.30
N GLY A 121 5.63 0.44 3.22
CA GLY A 121 6.03 0.81 1.86
C GLY A 121 6.03 2.31 1.57
N LEU A 122 5.33 3.14 2.38
CA LEU A 122 5.33 4.60 2.28
C LEU A 122 6.14 5.27 3.38
N ALA A 123 6.66 4.49 4.35
CA ALA A 123 7.34 4.99 5.54
C ALA A 123 6.48 6.02 6.33
N PHE A 124 5.18 5.77 6.45
CA PHE A 124 4.25 6.62 7.19
C PHE A 124 3.75 5.90 8.44
N ASP A 125 3.81 6.59 9.60
CA ASP A 125 3.26 6.09 10.86
C ASP A 125 1.72 6.07 10.85
N TYR A 126 1.10 6.98 10.11
CA TYR A 126 -0.36 7.11 9.96
C TYR A 126 -0.70 7.28 8.48
N TYR A 127 -1.52 6.41 7.96
CA TYR A 127 -1.99 6.51 6.59
C TYR A 127 -3.41 5.96 6.44
N SER A 128 -4.21 6.63 5.64
CA SER A 128 -5.57 6.21 5.31
C SER A 128 -5.88 6.57 3.87
N HIS A 129 -6.83 5.91 3.28
CA HIS A 129 -7.39 6.32 2.00
C HIS A 129 -8.53 7.32 2.22
N PHE A 130 -8.44 8.51 1.64
CA PHE A 130 -9.39 9.60 1.80
C PHE A 130 -9.75 10.29 0.48
N THR A 131 -8.84 10.31 -0.49
CA THR A 131 -8.91 11.17 -1.68
C THR A 131 -9.73 10.62 -2.84
N SER A 132 -10.29 9.41 -2.73
CA SER A 132 -11.03 8.77 -3.83
C SER A 132 -12.37 8.12 -3.41
N PRO A 133 -13.30 8.86 -2.77
CA PRO A 133 -14.55 8.28 -2.26
C PRO A 133 -15.53 7.82 -3.36
N ILE A 134 -15.38 8.30 -4.59
CA ILE A 134 -16.24 7.89 -5.72
C ILE A 134 -16.02 6.41 -6.08
N ARG A 135 -14.79 5.90 -5.96
CA ARG A 135 -14.40 4.56 -6.39
C ARG A 135 -13.93 3.63 -5.27
N ARG A 136 -13.74 4.13 -4.06
CA ARG A 136 -13.30 3.33 -2.91
C ARG A 136 -14.23 3.55 -1.72
N TYR A 137 -14.88 2.49 -1.27
CA TYR A 137 -15.76 2.58 -0.12
C TYR A 137 -15.03 2.90 1.20
N PRO A 138 -13.80 2.41 1.48
CA PRO A 138 -13.04 2.85 2.65
C PRO A 138 -12.83 4.36 2.74
N ASP A 139 -12.67 5.07 1.62
CA ASP A 139 -12.61 6.54 1.62
C ASP A 139 -13.94 7.16 2.10
N VAL A 140 -15.08 6.60 1.70
CA VAL A 140 -16.40 7.04 2.22
C VAL A 140 -16.49 6.80 3.73
N MET A 141 -15.98 5.66 4.23
CA MET A 141 -15.94 5.36 5.65
C MET A 141 -15.09 6.39 6.41
N THR A 142 -13.91 6.75 5.89
CA THR A 142 -13.03 7.75 6.49
C THR A 142 -13.67 9.14 6.49
N HIS A 143 -14.34 9.55 5.40
CA HIS A 143 -15.09 10.81 5.34
C HIS A 143 -16.18 10.88 6.41
N ARG A 144 -17.00 9.83 6.55
CA ARG A 144 -18.07 9.75 7.53
C ARG A 144 -17.55 9.79 8.96
N LEU A 145 -16.46 9.08 9.26
CA LEU A 145 -15.83 9.07 10.57
C LEU A 145 -15.21 10.44 10.89
N LEU A 146 -14.49 11.03 9.93
CA LEU A 146 -13.90 12.36 10.09
C LEU A 146 -14.98 13.40 10.40
N GLN A 147 -16.06 13.45 9.60
CA GLN A 147 -17.17 14.40 9.82
C GLN A 147 -17.80 14.19 11.20
N ARG A 148 -18.12 12.94 11.56
CA ARG A 148 -18.66 12.61 12.88
C ARG A 148 -17.77 13.14 14.02
N TYR A 149 -16.47 13.06 13.89
CA TYR A 149 -15.54 13.47 14.95
C TYR A 149 -15.31 14.99 14.97
N LEU A 150 -15.40 15.66 13.84
CA LEU A 150 -15.40 17.12 13.75
C LEU A 150 -16.65 17.71 14.41
N ASP A 151 -17.78 17.05 14.28
CA ASP A 151 -19.07 17.43 14.92
C ASP A 151 -19.14 17.03 16.42
N GLY A 152 -18.01 16.61 17.03
CA GLY A 152 -17.92 16.24 18.43
C GLY A 152 -18.47 14.84 18.78
N GLY A 153 -18.82 14.03 17.79
CA GLY A 153 -19.39 12.70 17.98
C GLY A 153 -18.48 11.72 18.73
N ARG A 154 -19.09 10.75 19.41
CA ARG A 154 -18.36 9.67 20.12
C ARG A 154 -17.67 8.72 19.14
N SER A 155 -16.63 8.03 19.63
CA SER A 155 -15.94 6.96 18.86
C SER A 155 -16.93 5.94 18.31
N ALA A 156 -16.71 5.51 17.07
CA ALA A 156 -17.53 4.47 16.44
C ALA A 156 -17.16 3.09 17.02
N ASN A 157 -18.02 2.09 16.78
CA ASN A 157 -17.76 0.70 17.16
C ASN A 157 -16.60 0.15 16.36
N ALA A 158 -15.50 -0.23 17.04
CA ALA A 158 -14.28 -0.71 16.39
C ALA A 158 -14.49 -2.04 15.69
N ASP A 159 -15.16 -3.01 16.32
CA ASP A 159 -15.36 -4.36 15.79
C ASP A 159 -16.15 -4.32 14.48
N LYS A 160 -17.25 -3.54 14.45
CA LYS A 160 -18.04 -3.35 13.24
C LYS A 160 -17.21 -2.75 12.09
N TYR A 161 -16.39 -1.75 12.38
CA TYR A 161 -15.56 -1.13 11.35
C TYR A 161 -14.42 -2.06 10.92
N GLU A 162 -13.89 -2.90 11.81
CA GLU A 162 -12.88 -3.89 11.48
C GLU A 162 -13.44 -4.97 10.53
N GLU A 163 -14.66 -5.45 10.76
CA GLU A 163 -15.35 -6.37 9.82
C GLU A 163 -15.53 -5.73 8.44
N MET A 164 -15.92 -4.45 8.39
CA MET A 164 -16.03 -3.70 7.14
C MET A 164 -14.67 -3.53 6.45
N CYS A 165 -13.60 -3.29 7.20
CA CYS A 165 -12.23 -3.20 6.68
C CYS A 165 -11.77 -4.52 6.03
N LYS A 166 -12.00 -5.65 6.70
CA LYS A 166 -11.72 -6.98 6.16
C LYS A 166 -12.47 -7.21 4.86
N HIS A 167 -13.78 -6.99 4.87
CA HIS A 167 -14.60 -7.12 3.67
C HIS A 167 -14.11 -6.24 2.52
N CYS A 168 -13.75 -4.97 2.78
CA CYS A 168 -13.21 -4.08 1.76
C CYS A 168 -11.88 -4.57 1.19
N SER A 169 -11.01 -5.14 2.03
CA SER A 169 -9.73 -5.68 1.60
C SER A 169 -9.91 -6.92 0.71
N ASP A 170 -10.87 -7.79 1.06
CA ASP A 170 -11.21 -8.98 0.26
C ASP A 170 -11.79 -8.58 -1.10
N MET A 171 -12.71 -7.61 -1.12
CA MET A 171 -13.30 -7.12 -2.37
C MET A 171 -12.28 -6.42 -3.27
N GLU A 172 -11.35 -5.66 -2.69
CA GLU A 172 -10.23 -5.06 -3.44
C GLU A 172 -9.37 -6.15 -4.10
N GLN A 173 -9.09 -7.25 -3.40
CA GLN A 173 -8.33 -8.36 -3.96
C GLN A 173 -9.07 -9.05 -5.12
N ILE A 174 -10.38 -9.28 -4.97
CA ILE A 174 -11.21 -9.86 -6.03
C ILE A 174 -11.25 -8.94 -7.26
N ALA A 175 -11.46 -7.64 -7.05
CA ALA A 175 -11.47 -6.65 -8.13
C ALA A 175 -10.12 -6.59 -8.87
N SER A 176 -9.00 -6.58 -8.14
CA SER A 176 -7.66 -6.59 -8.72
C SER A 176 -7.38 -7.87 -9.53
N ASN A 177 -7.84 -9.02 -9.04
CA ASN A 177 -7.68 -10.29 -9.75
C ASN A 177 -8.53 -10.30 -11.05
N ALA A 178 -9.75 -9.78 -11.01
CA ALA A 178 -10.63 -9.67 -12.17
C ALA A 178 -10.03 -8.72 -13.23
N GLU A 179 -9.49 -7.57 -12.81
CA GLU A 179 -8.81 -6.63 -13.70
C GLU A 179 -7.61 -7.28 -14.39
N ARG A 180 -6.74 -7.95 -13.63
CA ARG A 180 -5.58 -8.67 -14.18
C ARG A 180 -5.99 -9.76 -15.17
N ALA A 181 -7.02 -10.53 -14.85
CA ALA A 181 -7.53 -11.57 -15.73
C ALA A 181 -8.08 -10.98 -17.04
N SER A 182 -8.83 -9.87 -16.96
CA SER A 182 -9.35 -9.15 -18.12
C SER A 182 -8.22 -8.61 -19.03
N ILE A 183 -7.20 -7.98 -18.42
CA ILE A 183 -6.04 -7.47 -19.17
C ILE A 183 -5.32 -8.63 -19.85
N LYS A 184 -5.04 -9.70 -19.13
CA LYS A 184 -4.37 -10.89 -19.68
C LYS A 184 -5.16 -11.50 -20.84
N TYR A 185 -6.48 -11.63 -20.70
CA TYR A 185 -7.34 -12.10 -21.77
C TYR A 185 -7.22 -11.25 -23.04
N LYS A 186 -7.26 -9.91 -22.86
CA LYS A 186 -7.13 -9.00 -24.01
C LYS A 186 -5.73 -8.97 -24.63
N GLN A 187 -4.69 -9.20 -23.84
CA GLN A 187 -3.33 -9.35 -24.36
C GLN A 187 -3.21 -10.61 -25.24
N VAL A 188 -3.76 -11.73 -24.79
CA VAL A 188 -3.77 -13.00 -25.56
C VAL A 188 -4.61 -12.85 -26.84
N GLU A 189 -5.76 -12.15 -26.79
CA GLU A 189 -6.58 -11.88 -27.97
C GLU A 189 -5.86 -10.99 -29.00
N PHE A 190 -4.95 -10.13 -28.56
CA PHE A 190 -4.15 -9.26 -29.43
C PHE A 190 -3.00 -10.00 -30.11
N MET A 191 -2.35 -10.95 -29.42
CA MET A 191 -1.28 -11.78 -29.95
C MET A 191 -1.76 -12.75 -31.04
#